data_5483bb8d5512ef344daceaf61b9cbc8a
#
_entry.id   5483bb8d5512ef344daceaf61b9cbc8a
#
_cell.length_a   1.000
_cell.length_b   1.000
_cell.length_c   1.000
_cell.angle_alpha   90.00
_cell.angle_beta   90.00
_cell.angle_gamma   90.00
#
_symmetry.space_group_name_H-M   'P 1'
#
loop_
_entity.id
_entity.type
_entity.pdbx_description
1 polymer ?
#
loop_
_entity_poly.entity_id
_entity_poly.type
_entity_poly.pdbx_seq_one_letter_code
_entity_poly.pdbx_strand_id
1 'polypeptide(L)'
;MLRRDPADVNPWAETCGQIRPLIEGQDEAAAEVHHVEIHDARLHDHERTDEFYYVTDGRGTMVLDDEQIELREGVGVYVPRGVKHKAVGKLTVLTVCIPRGVLHDVHELE
;
A
#
# COMPACT_ATOMS: atom_id res chain seq x y z
N MET A 1 -5.13 -3.67 22.93
CA MET A 1 -5.04 -2.43 22.16
C MET A 1 -3.61 -2.19 21.72
N LEU A 2 -3.39 -1.74 20.49
CA LEU A 2 -2.06 -1.59 19.90
C LEU A 2 -1.92 -0.20 19.32
N ARG A 3 -0.75 0.42 19.55
CA ARG A 3 -0.39 1.71 18.95
C ARG A 3 1.06 1.65 18.47
N ARG A 4 1.27 2.03 17.21
CA ARG A 4 2.63 2.25 16.68
C ARG A 4 2.69 3.58 15.95
N ASP A 5 3.75 4.32 16.18
CA ASP A 5 4.05 5.57 15.49
C ASP A 5 5.03 5.26 14.37
N PRO A 6 4.80 5.72 13.12
CA PRO A 6 5.73 5.46 12.03
C PRO A 6 7.14 5.97 12.31
N ALA A 7 7.29 7.00 13.14
CA ALA A 7 8.61 7.51 13.53
C ALA A 7 9.43 6.49 14.33
N ASP A 8 8.78 5.51 14.95
CA ASP A 8 9.42 4.48 15.79
C ASP A 8 9.59 3.15 15.04
N VAL A 9 9.19 3.10 13.78
CA VAL A 9 9.23 1.87 12.97
C VAL A 9 10.27 2.00 11.87
N ASN A 10 11.19 1.04 11.81
CA ASN A 10 12.18 0.99 10.74
C ASN A 10 11.49 0.61 9.41
N PRO A 11 11.70 1.39 8.34
CA PRO A 11 11.12 1.04 7.06
C PRO A 11 11.89 -0.07 6.37
N TRP A 12 11.19 -0.79 5.49
CA TRP A 12 11.85 -1.60 4.48
C TRP A 12 11.42 -1.13 3.09
N ALA A 13 12.29 -1.38 2.09
CA ALA A 13 11.99 -1.06 0.70
C ALA A 13 11.20 -2.20 0.08
N GLU A 14 10.16 -1.84 -0.67
CA GLU A 14 9.34 -2.79 -1.43
C GLU A 14 9.02 -2.16 -2.79
N THR A 15 8.34 -2.91 -3.65
CA THR A 15 7.92 -2.45 -4.97
C THR A 15 7.19 -1.10 -4.93
N CYS A 16 6.36 -0.90 -3.91
CA CYS A 16 5.57 0.32 -3.75
C CYS A 16 6.31 1.48 -3.08
N GLY A 17 7.49 1.24 -2.48
CA GLY A 17 8.26 2.31 -1.81
C GLY A 17 8.81 1.89 -0.46
N GLN A 18 8.86 2.84 0.48
CA GLN A 18 9.35 2.60 1.84
C GLN A 18 8.16 2.31 2.75
N ILE A 19 8.12 1.10 3.29
CA ILE A 19 7.00 0.63 4.11
C ILE A 19 7.38 0.65 5.58
N ARG A 20 6.52 1.25 6.40
CA ARG A 20 6.59 1.16 7.86
C ARG A 20 5.31 0.48 8.34
N PRO A 21 5.39 -0.80 8.78
CA PRO A 21 4.21 -1.51 9.24
C PRO A 21 3.75 -0.99 10.60
N LEU A 22 2.50 -0.59 10.68
CA LEU A 22 1.88 -0.14 11.93
C LEU A 22 1.13 -1.26 12.61
N ILE A 23 0.43 -2.08 11.83
CA ILE A 23 -0.23 -3.29 12.29
C ILE A 23 0.18 -4.41 11.34
N GLU A 24 0.89 -5.40 11.87
CA GLU A 24 1.47 -6.48 11.11
C GLU A 24 0.68 -7.77 11.24
N GLY A 25 0.96 -8.74 10.39
CA GLY A 25 0.30 -10.04 10.44
C GLY A 25 0.44 -10.74 11.80
N GLN A 26 1.61 -10.61 12.44
CA GLN A 26 1.87 -11.21 13.75
C GLN A 26 1.06 -10.59 14.89
N ASP A 27 0.46 -9.43 14.68
CA ASP A 27 -0.38 -8.78 15.69
C ASP A 27 -1.78 -9.41 15.77
N GLU A 28 -2.11 -10.28 14.82
CA GLU A 28 -3.37 -11.00 14.77
C GLU A 28 -4.61 -10.10 14.75
N ALA A 29 -4.47 -8.91 14.16
CA ALA A 29 -5.60 -8.01 13.94
C ALA A 29 -6.40 -8.45 12.71
N ALA A 30 -7.55 -7.82 12.48
CA ALA A 30 -8.40 -8.16 11.33
C ALA A 30 -7.75 -7.85 9.99
N ALA A 31 -6.82 -6.89 9.96
CA ALA A 31 -6.14 -6.45 8.75
C ALA A 31 -4.71 -6.01 9.10
N GLU A 32 -3.88 -5.83 8.08
CA GLU A 32 -2.60 -5.14 8.24
C GLU A 32 -2.77 -3.69 7.82
N VAL A 33 -2.04 -2.80 8.50
CA VAL A 33 -2.04 -1.36 8.21
C VAL A 33 -0.60 -0.91 8.09
N HIS A 34 -0.28 -0.27 6.97
CA HIS A 34 1.09 0.16 6.67
C HIS A 34 1.11 1.64 6.31
N HIS A 35 2.15 2.32 6.80
CA HIS A 35 2.48 3.68 6.38
C HIS A 35 3.50 3.56 5.25
N VAL A 36 3.19 4.08 4.08
CA VAL A 36 4.04 3.89 2.89
C VAL A 36 4.39 5.23 2.26
N GLU A 37 5.69 5.46 2.11
CA GLU A 37 6.20 6.59 1.32
C GLU A 37 6.48 6.06 -0.09
N ILE A 38 5.72 6.52 -1.06
CA ILE A 38 5.78 6.07 -2.45
C ILE A 38 6.59 7.06 -3.28
N HIS A 39 7.44 6.51 -4.15
CA HIS A 39 8.10 7.29 -5.19
C HIS A 39 8.19 6.41 -6.44
N ASP A 40 7.23 6.58 -7.35
CA ASP A 40 7.14 5.85 -8.62
C ASP A 40 7.20 4.33 -8.44
N ALA A 41 6.17 3.78 -7.82
CA ALA A 41 6.05 2.34 -7.61
C ALA A 41 6.04 1.58 -8.94
N ARG A 42 6.52 0.33 -8.91
CA ARG A 42 6.48 -0.54 -10.07
C ARG A 42 5.13 -1.21 -10.20
N LEU A 43 4.77 -1.56 -11.44
CA LEU A 43 3.54 -2.29 -11.72
C LEU A 43 3.59 -3.65 -11.03
N HIS A 44 2.55 -3.97 -10.27
CA HIS A 44 2.45 -5.22 -9.52
C HIS A 44 0.99 -5.59 -9.26
N ASP A 45 0.77 -6.79 -8.78
CA ASP A 45 -0.52 -7.22 -8.27
C ASP A 45 -0.37 -7.99 -6.96
N HIS A 46 -1.51 -8.21 -6.29
CA HIS A 46 -1.64 -9.06 -5.13
C HIS A 46 -2.71 -10.11 -5.45
N GLU A 47 -2.35 -11.38 -5.38
CA GLU A 47 -3.26 -12.47 -5.79
C GLU A 47 -4.18 -12.93 -4.65
N ARG A 48 -3.78 -12.71 -3.40
CA ARG A 48 -4.47 -13.22 -2.22
C ARG A 48 -4.95 -12.17 -1.24
N THR A 49 -4.65 -10.89 -1.50
CA THR A 49 -5.04 -9.78 -0.63
C THR A 49 -5.78 -8.71 -1.39
N ASP A 50 -6.78 -8.14 -0.74
CA ASP A 50 -7.39 -6.88 -1.13
C ASP A 50 -6.62 -5.76 -0.48
N GLU A 51 -6.45 -4.64 -1.17
CA GLU A 51 -5.69 -3.51 -0.66
C GLU A 51 -6.49 -2.21 -0.78
N PHE A 52 -6.45 -1.43 0.29
CA PHE A 52 -7.02 -0.08 0.31
C PHE A 52 -5.90 0.92 0.48
N TYR A 53 -5.99 2.03 -0.25
CA TYR A 53 -5.07 3.16 -0.12
C TYR A 53 -5.82 4.38 0.39
N TYR A 54 -5.21 5.12 1.27
CA TYR A 54 -5.67 6.45 1.66
C TYR A 54 -4.48 7.41 1.58
N VAL A 55 -4.58 8.44 0.73
CA VAL A 55 -3.50 9.40 0.54
C VAL A 55 -3.51 10.40 1.69
N THR A 56 -2.39 10.49 2.42
CA THR A 56 -2.25 11.44 3.53
C THR A 56 -1.45 12.65 3.14
N ASP A 57 -0.58 12.56 2.13
CA ASP A 57 0.26 13.67 1.68
C ASP A 57 0.74 13.43 0.25
N GLY A 58 0.97 14.50 -0.49
CA GLY A 58 1.53 14.44 -1.84
C GLY A 58 0.51 14.25 -2.93
N ARG A 59 1.02 13.99 -4.13
CA ARG A 59 0.21 13.83 -5.35
C ARG A 59 0.80 12.78 -6.26
N GLY A 60 -0.07 12.15 -7.04
CA GLY A 60 0.34 11.18 -8.03
C GLY A 60 -0.84 10.65 -8.83
N THR A 61 -0.60 9.54 -9.49
CA THR A 61 -1.60 8.84 -10.30
C THR A 61 -1.55 7.37 -9.97
N MET A 62 -2.71 6.77 -9.72
CA MET A 62 -2.83 5.31 -9.63
C MET A 62 -3.22 4.79 -10.99
N VAL A 63 -2.39 3.92 -11.54
CA VAL A 63 -2.66 3.20 -12.78
C VAL A 63 -3.18 1.82 -12.42
N LEU A 64 -4.42 1.50 -12.82
CA LEU A 64 -5.09 0.23 -12.54
C LEU A 64 -5.54 -0.35 -13.88
N ASP A 65 -4.93 -1.46 -14.30
CA ASP A 65 -5.19 -2.04 -15.63
C ASP A 65 -5.14 -0.96 -16.72
N ASP A 66 -6.30 -0.51 -17.24
CA ASP A 66 -6.41 0.54 -18.25
C ASP A 66 -6.99 1.86 -17.72
N GLU A 67 -7.24 1.95 -16.41
CA GLU A 67 -7.72 3.16 -15.77
C GLU A 67 -6.59 3.96 -15.15
N GLN A 68 -6.80 5.28 -15.05
CA GLN A 68 -5.93 6.16 -14.28
C GLN A 68 -6.77 6.99 -13.31
N ILE A 69 -6.34 7.00 -12.05
CA ILE A 69 -7.02 7.73 -10.98
C ILE A 69 -6.05 8.77 -10.42
N GLU A 70 -6.52 10.02 -10.34
CA GLU A 70 -5.73 11.07 -9.68
C GLU A 70 -5.65 10.80 -8.18
N LEU A 71 -4.44 10.85 -7.64
CA LEU A 71 -4.17 10.72 -6.22
C LEU A 71 -3.76 12.06 -5.64
N ARG A 72 -4.42 12.46 -4.58
CA ARG A 72 -4.08 13.64 -3.78
C ARG A 72 -4.56 13.42 -2.36
N GLU A 73 -4.15 14.26 -1.45
CA GLU A 73 -4.54 14.16 -0.04
C GLU A 73 -6.05 13.97 0.10
N GLY A 74 -6.45 12.98 0.87
CA GLY A 74 -7.85 12.66 1.15
C GLY A 74 -8.49 11.63 0.21
N VAL A 75 -7.80 11.25 -0.88
CA VAL A 75 -8.35 10.27 -1.84
C VAL A 75 -8.16 8.86 -1.31
N GLY A 76 -9.24 8.07 -1.34
CA GLY A 76 -9.21 6.65 -1.03
C GLY A 76 -9.38 5.81 -2.30
N VAL A 77 -8.63 4.70 -2.39
CA VAL A 77 -8.70 3.77 -3.52
C VAL A 77 -8.80 2.35 -3.01
N TYR A 78 -9.68 1.56 -3.60
CA TYR A 78 -9.76 0.13 -3.36
C TYR A 78 -9.16 -0.61 -4.55
N VAL A 79 -8.18 -1.47 -4.27
CA VAL A 79 -7.55 -2.34 -5.27
C VAL A 79 -7.91 -3.78 -4.93
N PRO A 80 -8.86 -4.38 -5.66
CA PRO A 80 -9.19 -5.80 -5.45
C PRO A 80 -8.00 -6.70 -5.75
N ARG A 81 -7.98 -7.86 -5.13
CA ARG A 81 -6.94 -8.86 -5.43
C ARG A 81 -6.94 -9.19 -6.92
N GLY A 82 -5.76 -9.40 -7.48
CA GLY A 82 -5.56 -9.71 -8.89
C GLY A 82 -5.51 -8.50 -9.83
N VAL A 83 -5.81 -7.30 -9.33
CA VAL A 83 -5.77 -6.09 -10.15
C VAL A 83 -4.35 -5.55 -10.23
N LYS A 84 -3.85 -5.42 -11.45
CA LYS A 84 -2.54 -4.84 -11.71
C LYS A 84 -2.58 -3.35 -11.46
N HIS A 85 -1.62 -2.85 -10.69
CA HIS A 85 -1.62 -1.43 -10.33
C HIS A 85 -0.21 -0.91 -10.04
N LYS A 86 -0.07 0.40 -10.14
CA LYS A 86 1.09 1.14 -9.62
C LYS A 86 0.70 2.57 -9.29
N ALA A 87 1.28 3.12 -8.25
CA ALA A 87 1.16 4.53 -7.93
C ALA A 87 2.40 5.25 -8.44
N VAL A 88 2.21 6.28 -9.25
CA VAL A 88 3.27 7.09 -9.84
C VAL A 88 3.23 8.47 -9.21
N GLY A 89 4.40 9.01 -8.89
CA GLY A 89 4.55 10.29 -8.21
C GLY A 89 5.16 10.11 -6.83
N LYS A 90 5.24 11.20 -6.09
CA LYS A 90 5.79 11.22 -4.74
C LYS A 90 4.67 11.53 -3.75
N LEU A 91 4.32 10.55 -2.94
CA LEU A 91 3.19 10.68 -2.01
C LEU A 91 3.37 9.74 -0.81
N THR A 92 2.63 10.06 0.24
CA THR A 92 2.53 9.20 1.43
C THR A 92 1.11 8.68 1.53
N VAL A 93 0.97 7.38 1.78
CA VAL A 93 -0.32 6.72 1.89
C VAL A 93 -0.37 5.85 3.13
N LEU A 94 -1.59 5.59 3.58
CA LEU A 94 -1.90 4.50 4.48
C LEU A 94 -2.44 3.38 3.62
N THR A 95 -1.93 2.16 3.77
CA THR A 95 -2.50 0.98 3.11
C THR A 95 -3.12 0.05 4.15
N VAL A 96 -4.23 -0.57 3.76
CA VAL A 96 -4.89 -1.61 4.56
C VAL A 96 -4.98 -2.86 3.69
N CYS A 97 -4.45 -3.98 4.19
CA CYS A 97 -4.40 -5.24 3.46
C CYS A 97 -5.23 -6.31 4.18
N ILE A 98 -6.09 -6.99 3.44
CA ILE A 98 -6.99 -8.03 3.94
C ILE A 98 -6.90 -9.26 3.03
N PRO A 99 -6.72 -10.47 3.58
CA PRO A 99 -6.48 -10.83 4.98
C PRO A 99 -5.05 -10.48 5.43
N ARG A 100 -4.86 -10.49 6.75
CA ARG A 100 -3.54 -10.32 7.34
C ARG A 100 -2.65 -11.54 7.12
N GLY A 101 -1.34 -11.33 7.26
CA GLY A 101 -0.37 -12.42 7.35
C GLY A 101 -0.06 -13.15 6.05
N VAL A 102 -0.41 -12.59 4.91
CA VAL A 102 -0.09 -13.17 3.60
C VAL A 102 1.26 -12.63 3.15
N LEU A 103 2.30 -13.44 3.30
CA LEU A 103 3.67 -13.07 2.94
C LEU A 103 3.92 -13.27 1.44
N HIS A 104 4.78 -12.42 0.88
CA HIS A 104 5.27 -12.54 -0.51
C HIS A 104 4.14 -12.52 -1.56
N ASP A 105 3.08 -11.78 -1.30
CA ASP A 105 1.95 -11.65 -2.22
C ASP A 105 2.08 -10.43 -3.14
N VAL A 106 3.29 -9.95 -3.33
CA VAL A 106 3.59 -8.89 -4.29
C VAL A 106 4.26 -9.49 -5.51
N HIS A 107 3.62 -9.35 -6.67
CA HIS A 107 4.08 -9.92 -7.94
C HIS A 107 4.41 -8.79 -8.90
N GLU A 108 5.69 -8.49 -9.08
CA GLU A 108 6.14 -7.45 -10.01
C GLU A 108 5.91 -7.87 -11.46
N LEU A 109 5.42 -6.94 -12.27
CA LEU A 109 5.04 -7.16 -13.66
C LEU A 109 5.87 -6.34 -14.66
N GLU A 110 6.82 -5.55 -14.17
CA GLU A 110 7.72 -4.77 -15.03
C GLU A 110 9.13 -4.59 -14.45
#